data_a7d117038b4c42c49b354d6fb19a0d7f
#
_entry.id   a7d117038b4c42c49b354d6fb19a0d7f
#
_cell.length_a   1.000
_cell.length_b   1.000
_cell.length_c   1.000
_cell.angle_alpha   90.00
_cell.angle_beta   90.00
_cell.angle_gamma   90.00
#
_symmetry.space_group_name_H-M   'P 1'
#
loop_
_entity.id
_entity.type
_entity.pdbx_description
1 polymer ?
#
loop_
_entity_poly.entity_id
_entity_poly.type
_entity_poly.pdbx_seq_one_letter_code
_entity_poly.pdbx_strand_id
1 'polypeptide(L)'
;MKIIALIPLAAFALGLATSHAAEIIPLKTTLAPSTSKEIVVTLSGSNLHQTLTLADIEKLPLQQTTLKTPWGMQGTFQGVMLKDLLSAYHLTLNKRVIFKALDNYAAGISKGEIERSPAFIATRLNGLAIPLNNKGPLILLWPARDTQAAQNQAPQSSWTWSISDISVE
;
A
#
# COMPACT_ATOMS: atom_id res chain seq x y z
N MET A 1 5.53 -32.72 63.52
CA MET A 1 6.15 -31.56 62.88
C MET A 1 5.81 -31.62 61.38
N LYS A 2 4.82 -30.85 60.94
CA LYS A 2 4.37 -30.82 59.53
C LYS A 2 5.02 -29.64 58.81
N ILE A 3 5.85 -29.94 57.83
CA ILE A 3 6.50 -28.92 56.99
C ILE A 3 5.54 -28.59 55.86
N ILE A 4 5.02 -27.33 55.82
CA ILE A 4 4.20 -26.81 54.73
C ILE A 4 5.18 -26.21 53.73
N ALA A 5 5.26 -26.80 52.55
CA ALA A 5 6.03 -26.27 51.43
C ALA A 5 5.22 -25.18 50.75
N LEU A 6 5.71 -23.93 50.77
CA LEU A 6 5.19 -22.82 50.01
C LEU A 6 5.64 -22.94 48.51
N ILE A 7 4.71 -23.11 47.61
CA ILE A 7 4.96 -23.07 46.16
C ILE A 7 4.84 -21.60 45.73
N PRO A 8 5.88 -20.98 45.10
CA PRO A 8 5.74 -19.64 44.58
C PRO A 8 4.90 -19.65 43.32
N LEU A 9 3.82 -18.89 43.32
CA LEU A 9 2.95 -18.63 42.15
C LEU A 9 3.72 -17.69 41.20
N ALA A 10 4.29 -18.22 40.13
CA ALA A 10 4.90 -17.42 39.09
C ALA A 10 3.79 -16.74 38.29
N ALA A 11 3.65 -15.41 38.43
CA ALA A 11 2.76 -14.60 37.62
C ALA A 11 3.32 -14.52 36.18
N PHE A 12 2.69 -15.23 35.26
CA PHE A 12 2.98 -15.13 33.85
C PHE A 12 2.34 -13.84 33.32
N ALA A 13 3.12 -12.78 33.17
CA ALA A 13 2.66 -11.56 32.52
C ALA A 13 2.50 -11.85 31.03
N LEU A 14 1.27 -12.08 30.57
CA LEU A 14 0.94 -12.09 29.14
C LEU A 14 1.13 -10.67 28.60
N GLY A 15 2.25 -10.42 27.96
CA GLY A 15 2.45 -9.22 27.18
C GLY A 15 1.46 -9.19 26.02
N LEU A 16 0.43 -8.34 26.12
CA LEU A 16 -0.45 -8.03 24.99
C LEU A 16 0.40 -7.30 23.94
N ALA A 17 0.83 -8.00 22.90
CA ALA A 17 1.41 -7.38 21.72
C ALA A 17 0.31 -6.54 21.05
N THR A 18 0.34 -5.23 21.25
CA THR A 18 -0.52 -4.30 20.54
C THR A 18 -0.07 -4.28 19.08
N SER A 19 -0.84 -4.95 18.23
CA SER A 19 -0.65 -4.89 16.79
C SER A 19 -1.09 -3.50 16.30
N HIS A 20 -0.14 -2.68 15.90
CA HIS A 20 -0.41 -1.36 15.34
C HIS A 20 -0.46 -1.46 13.82
N ALA A 21 -1.41 -0.73 13.21
CA ALA A 21 -1.42 -0.52 11.77
C ALA A 21 -0.11 0.13 11.31
N ALA A 22 0.35 -0.20 10.11
CA ALA A 22 1.57 0.39 9.58
C ALA A 22 1.39 1.90 9.37
N GLU A 23 2.32 2.67 9.90
CA GLU A 23 2.30 4.12 9.81
C GLU A 23 2.76 4.59 8.42
N ILE A 24 2.10 5.63 7.90
CA ILE A 24 2.52 6.32 6.68
C ILE A 24 3.19 7.62 7.11
N ILE A 25 4.47 7.77 6.77
CA ILE A 25 5.25 8.96 7.12
C ILE A 25 5.84 9.61 5.87
N PRO A 26 6.05 10.95 5.87
CA PRO A 26 6.75 11.62 4.80
C PRO A 26 8.12 11.01 4.55
N LEU A 27 8.51 10.89 3.29
CA LEU A 27 9.84 10.42 2.96
C LEU A 27 10.90 11.45 3.39
N LYS A 28 11.80 11.05 4.27
CA LYS A 28 12.85 11.92 4.81
C LYS A 28 14.13 11.93 3.97
N THR A 29 14.29 10.93 3.11
CA THR A 29 15.50 10.73 2.31
C THR A 29 15.20 11.01 0.84
N THR A 30 16.06 11.77 0.18
CA THR A 30 15.94 11.97 -1.26
C THR A 30 16.24 10.66 -1.99
N LEU A 31 15.27 10.15 -2.74
CA LEU A 31 15.52 9.03 -3.65
C LEU A 31 16.19 9.52 -4.92
N ALA A 32 17.08 8.71 -5.48
CA ALA A 32 17.57 8.96 -6.83
C ALA A 32 16.39 8.98 -7.81
N PRO A 33 16.19 10.05 -8.60
CA PRO A 33 15.09 10.12 -9.54
C PRO A 33 15.10 8.94 -10.52
N SER A 34 13.93 8.43 -10.87
CA SER A 34 13.82 7.47 -11.95
C SER A 34 14.19 8.13 -13.27
N THR A 35 15.08 7.51 -14.03
CA THR A 35 15.46 7.95 -15.39
C THR A 35 14.69 7.18 -16.47
N SER A 36 13.91 6.17 -16.09
CA SER A 36 13.11 5.39 -17.04
C SER A 36 12.01 6.26 -17.63
N LYS A 37 11.88 6.18 -18.95
CA LYS A 37 10.79 6.78 -19.73
C LYS A 37 9.66 5.78 -20.03
N GLU A 38 9.75 4.60 -19.46
CA GLU A 38 8.74 3.56 -19.59
C GLU A 38 7.43 4.01 -18.93
N ILE A 39 6.32 3.84 -19.65
CA ILE A 39 4.99 4.07 -19.11
C ILE A 39 4.69 2.94 -18.13
N VAL A 40 4.37 3.32 -16.90
CA VAL A 40 4.07 2.35 -15.84
C VAL A 40 2.58 2.26 -15.53
N VAL A 41 1.80 3.29 -15.85
CA VAL A 41 0.35 3.29 -15.61
C VAL A 41 -0.38 4.25 -16.54
N THR A 42 -1.62 3.91 -16.87
CA THR A 42 -2.60 4.80 -17.50
C THR A 42 -3.61 5.26 -16.47
N LEU A 43 -3.78 6.58 -16.33
CA LEU A 43 -4.87 7.17 -15.55
C LEU A 43 -6.03 7.53 -16.48
N SER A 44 -7.25 7.19 -16.08
CA SER A 44 -8.44 7.56 -16.84
C SER A 44 -9.62 7.98 -15.95
N GLY A 45 -10.46 8.82 -16.49
CA GLY A 45 -11.70 9.32 -15.89
C GLY A 45 -12.56 9.94 -16.98
N SER A 46 -13.65 10.66 -16.60
CA SER A 46 -14.65 11.16 -17.55
C SER A 46 -14.07 11.91 -18.74
N ASN A 47 -13.01 12.69 -18.55
CA ASN A 47 -12.40 13.55 -19.58
C ASN A 47 -10.85 13.46 -19.57
N LEU A 48 -10.29 12.46 -18.92
CA LEU A 48 -8.84 12.27 -18.82
C LEU A 48 -8.45 10.88 -19.32
N HIS A 49 -7.40 10.86 -20.14
CA HIS A 49 -6.65 9.65 -20.48
C HIS A 49 -5.18 10.03 -20.54
N GLN A 50 -4.42 9.71 -19.49
CA GLN A 50 -3.05 10.15 -19.29
C GLN A 50 -2.15 8.96 -18.94
N THR A 51 -1.06 8.81 -19.67
CA THR A 51 -0.03 7.83 -19.35
C THR A 51 1.07 8.44 -18.50
N LEU A 52 1.55 7.71 -17.49
CA LEU A 52 2.57 8.17 -16.57
C LEU A 52 3.77 7.23 -16.54
N THR A 53 4.93 7.85 -16.41
CA THR A 53 6.17 7.16 -16.04
C THR A 53 6.30 7.10 -14.52
N LEU A 54 7.24 6.30 -14.02
CA LEU A 54 7.57 6.28 -12.60
C LEU A 54 8.01 7.67 -12.11
N ALA A 55 8.81 8.37 -12.93
CA ALA A 55 9.26 9.72 -12.63
C ALA A 55 8.11 10.73 -12.51
N ASP A 56 7.03 10.58 -13.29
CA ASP A 56 5.87 11.47 -13.20
C ASP A 56 5.12 11.29 -11.88
N ILE A 57 4.96 10.05 -11.44
CA ILE A 57 4.32 9.74 -10.15
C ILE A 57 5.20 10.28 -9.00
N GLU A 58 6.51 10.09 -9.08
CA GLU A 58 7.46 10.45 -8.01
C GLU A 58 7.76 11.97 -7.92
N LYS A 59 7.18 12.80 -8.79
CA LYS A 59 7.12 14.27 -8.60
C LYS A 59 6.15 14.69 -7.49
N LEU A 60 5.21 13.81 -7.13
CA LEU A 60 4.27 14.06 -6.06
C LEU A 60 4.94 13.88 -4.68
N PRO A 61 4.31 14.39 -3.60
CA PRO A 61 4.84 14.20 -2.25
C PRO A 61 5.04 12.72 -1.92
N LEU A 62 6.29 12.29 -1.85
CA LEU A 62 6.64 10.92 -1.53
C LEU A 62 6.48 10.65 -0.05
N GLN A 63 5.94 9.49 0.26
CA GLN A 63 5.78 8.96 1.58
C GLN A 63 6.35 7.54 1.66
N GLN A 64 6.48 7.02 2.86
CA GLN A 64 6.92 5.65 3.09
C GLN A 64 6.11 4.98 4.18
N THR A 65 6.03 3.68 4.09
CA THR A 65 5.44 2.80 5.11
C THR A 65 6.20 1.49 5.17
N THR A 66 6.35 0.90 6.35
CA THR A 66 6.97 -0.41 6.53
C THR A 66 5.91 -1.41 6.91
N LEU A 67 5.71 -2.42 6.07
CA LEU A 67 4.69 -3.44 6.29
C LEU A 67 5.06 -4.78 5.65
N LYS A 68 4.25 -5.81 5.95
CA LYS A 68 4.25 -7.09 5.27
C LYS A 68 2.94 -7.26 4.50
N THR A 69 3.04 -7.53 3.21
CA THR A 69 1.87 -7.77 2.35
C THR A 69 1.24 -9.13 2.61
N PRO A 70 -0.04 -9.37 2.25
CA PRO A 70 -0.69 -10.67 2.39
C PRO A 70 0.02 -11.83 1.67
N TRP A 71 0.78 -11.54 0.62
CA TRP A 71 1.56 -12.52 -0.14
C TRP A 71 3.03 -12.63 0.31
N GLY A 72 3.36 -12.06 1.48
CA GLY A 72 4.65 -12.24 2.15
C GLY A 72 5.77 -11.27 1.76
N MET A 73 5.54 -10.32 0.85
CA MET A 73 6.52 -9.25 0.56
C MET A 73 6.62 -8.32 1.76
N GLN A 74 7.84 -8.09 2.26
CA GLN A 74 8.09 -7.30 3.46
C GLN A 74 9.20 -6.28 3.23
N GLY A 75 9.03 -5.07 3.75
CA GLY A 75 10.03 -4.02 3.71
C GLY A 75 9.44 -2.63 3.82
N THR A 76 10.27 -1.62 3.56
CA THR A 76 9.85 -0.23 3.49
C THR A 76 9.43 0.11 2.07
N PHE A 77 8.14 0.34 1.87
CA PHE A 77 7.57 0.77 0.61
C PHE A 77 7.60 2.30 0.54
N GLN A 78 8.05 2.84 -0.59
CA GLN A 78 7.99 4.27 -0.91
C GLN A 78 7.02 4.49 -2.06
N GLY A 79 6.34 5.63 -2.07
CA GLY A 79 5.35 5.95 -3.09
C GLY A 79 4.49 7.14 -2.71
N VAL A 80 3.27 7.17 -3.21
CA VAL A 80 2.34 8.30 -3.07
C VAL A 80 1.00 7.84 -2.53
N MET A 81 0.28 8.75 -1.88
CA MET A 81 -1.12 8.49 -1.54
C MET A 81 -1.96 8.49 -2.81
N LEU A 82 -2.90 7.55 -2.92
CA LEU A 82 -3.85 7.53 -4.04
C LEU A 82 -4.60 8.85 -4.19
N LYS A 83 -5.03 9.46 -3.08
CA LYS A 83 -5.72 10.75 -3.09
C LYS A 83 -4.89 11.86 -3.72
N ASP A 84 -3.58 11.88 -3.45
CA ASP A 84 -2.68 12.91 -3.97
C ASP A 84 -2.44 12.69 -5.48
N LEU A 85 -2.33 11.43 -5.91
CA LEU A 85 -2.26 11.08 -7.33
C LEU A 85 -3.53 11.52 -8.07
N LEU A 86 -4.72 11.16 -7.58
CA LEU A 86 -5.98 11.55 -8.20
C LEU A 86 -6.15 13.07 -8.26
N SER A 87 -5.83 13.77 -7.17
CA SER A 87 -5.91 15.24 -7.09
C SER A 87 -4.98 15.93 -8.07
N ALA A 88 -3.73 15.48 -8.19
CA ALA A 88 -2.75 16.06 -9.10
C ALA A 88 -3.17 16.00 -10.57
N TYR A 89 -3.95 15.00 -10.94
CA TYR A 89 -4.49 14.81 -12.29
C TYR A 89 -5.96 15.20 -12.42
N HIS A 90 -6.50 15.96 -11.46
CA HIS A 90 -7.88 16.46 -11.46
C HIS A 90 -8.95 15.38 -11.62
N LEU A 91 -8.67 14.18 -11.13
CA LEU A 91 -9.60 13.06 -11.12
C LEU A 91 -10.48 13.10 -9.87
N THR A 92 -11.76 13.32 -10.07
CA THR A 92 -12.73 13.36 -8.96
C THR A 92 -13.31 11.98 -8.71
N LEU A 93 -13.08 11.48 -7.51
CA LEU A 93 -13.64 10.20 -7.07
C LEU A 93 -15.11 10.36 -6.66
N ASN A 94 -16.03 9.94 -7.54
CA ASN A 94 -17.47 10.01 -7.29
C ASN A 94 -18.03 8.72 -6.68
N LYS A 95 -17.68 7.56 -7.24
CA LYS A 95 -18.20 6.25 -6.83
C LYS A 95 -17.10 5.29 -6.42
N ARG A 96 -16.16 5.00 -7.32
CA ARG A 96 -15.10 4.02 -7.10
C ARG A 96 -13.88 4.29 -7.98
N VAL A 97 -12.77 3.70 -7.60
CA VAL A 97 -11.56 3.57 -8.43
C VAL A 97 -11.43 2.12 -8.84
N ILE A 98 -11.16 1.87 -10.12
CA ILE A 98 -10.86 0.55 -10.64
C ILE A 98 -9.36 0.49 -10.92
N PHE A 99 -8.70 -0.50 -10.33
CA PHE A 99 -7.31 -0.84 -10.58
C PHE A 99 -7.27 -2.06 -11.49
N LYS A 100 -6.61 -1.95 -12.63
CA LYS A 100 -6.37 -3.08 -13.53
C LYS A 100 -4.89 -3.44 -13.51
N ALA A 101 -4.62 -4.72 -13.42
CA ALA A 101 -3.28 -5.28 -13.46
C ALA A 101 -2.89 -5.75 -14.87
N LEU A 102 -1.60 -5.99 -15.08
CA LEU A 102 -1.05 -6.47 -16.36
C LEU A 102 -1.60 -7.83 -16.80
N ASP A 103 -2.04 -8.67 -15.85
CA ASP A 103 -2.68 -9.98 -16.11
C ASP A 103 -4.20 -9.87 -16.35
N ASN A 104 -4.73 -8.66 -16.53
CA ASN A 104 -6.15 -8.32 -16.67
C ASN A 104 -7.00 -8.51 -15.41
N TYR A 105 -6.41 -8.84 -14.26
CA TYR A 105 -7.15 -8.75 -13.00
C TYR A 105 -7.63 -7.32 -12.79
N ALA A 106 -8.87 -7.15 -12.29
CA ALA A 106 -9.41 -5.83 -11.98
C ALA A 106 -10.08 -5.83 -10.61
N ALA A 107 -9.78 -4.81 -9.82
CA ALA A 107 -10.37 -4.59 -8.50
C ALA A 107 -11.02 -3.21 -8.45
N GLY A 108 -12.31 -3.15 -8.11
CA GLY A 108 -13.04 -1.91 -7.88
C GLY A 108 -13.10 -1.59 -6.39
N ILE A 109 -12.57 -0.44 -5.99
CA ILE A 109 -12.55 0.04 -4.61
C ILE A 109 -13.49 1.22 -4.49
N SER A 110 -14.47 1.12 -3.61
CA SER A 110 -15.45 2.20 -3.41
C SER A 110 -14.83 3.43 -2.75
N LYS A 111 -15.40 4.60 -3.03
CA LYS A 111 -15.05 5.87 -2.37
C LYS A 111 -15.03 5.72 -0.85
N GLY A 112 -16.08 5.11 -0.29
CA GLY A 112 -16.17 4.92 1.16
C GLY A 112 -15.09 4.01 1.75
N GLU A 113 -14.54 3.04 1.00
CA GLU A 113 -13.40 2.24 1.45
C GLU A 113 -12.11 3.05 1.49
N ILE A 114 -11.87 3.90 0.47
CA ILE A 114 -10.69 4.77 0.40
C ILE A 114 -10.74 5.85 1.49
N GLU A 115 -11.94 6.36 1.81
CA GLU A 115 -12.12 7.35 2.88
C GLU A 115 -11.89 6.74 4.29
N ARG A 116 -12.31 5.50 4.50
CA ARG A 116 -12.09 4.80 5.78
C ARG A 116 -10.67 4.30 5.97
N SER A 117 -9.99 3.95 4.91
CA SER A 117 -8.63 3.40 4.95
C SER A 117 -7.82 3.98 3.79
N PRO A 118 -6.89 4.90 4.09
CA PRO A 118 -6.08 5.53 3.05
C PRO A 118 -5.32 4.51 2.20
N ALA A 119 -5.49 4.61 0.90
CA ALA A 119 -4.83 3.76 -0.09
C ALA A 119 -3.47 4.37 -0.49
N PHE A 120 -2.46 3.54 -0.61
CA PHE A 120 -1.08 3.91 -0.91
C PHE A 120 -0.61 3.22 -2.18
N ILE A 121 -0.09 3.96 -3.14
CA ILE A 121 0.50 3.44 -4.38
C ILE A 121 2.01 3.36 -4.19
N ALA A 122 2.50 2.15 -3.99
CA ALA A 122 3.94 1.91 -3.88
C ALA A 122 4.59 1.90 -5.26
N THR A 123 5.67 2.66 -5.39
CA THR A 123 6.53 2.76 -6.57
C THR A 123 7.86 2.06 -6.34
N ARG A 124 8.29 1.96 -5.07
CA ARG A 124 9.56 1.36 -4.67
C ARG A 124 9.43 0.49 -3.44
N LEU A 125 10.35 -0.46 -3.33
CA LEU A 125 10.59 -1.27 -2.14
C LEU A 125 12.05 -1.13 -1.74
N ASN A 126 12.30 -0.72 -0.49
CA ASN A 126 13.64 -0.48 0.05
C ASN A 126 14.50 0.45 -0.83
N GLY A 127 13.87 1.51 -1.39
CA GLY A 127 14.52 2.51 -2.24
C GLY A 127 14.66 2.13 -3.72
N LEU A 128 14.40 0.89 -4.09
CA LEU A 128 14.52 0.40 -5.47
C LEU A 128 13.15 0.30 -6.15
N ALA A 129 13.07 0.66 -7.44
CA ALA A 129 11.86 0.46 -8.24
C ALA A 129 11.44 -1.01 -8.19
N ILE A 130 10.14 -1.27 -8.04
CA ILE A 130 9.61 -2.62 -7.93
C ILE A 130 9.59 -3.25 -9.33
N PRO A 131 10.36 -4.30 -9.59
CA PRO A 131 10.43 -4.89 -10.91
C PRO A 131 9.18 -5.74 -11.24
N LEU A 132 8.89 -5.91 -12.52
CA LEU A 132 7.72 -6.67 -13.00
C LEU A 132 7.65 -8.09 -12.44
N ASN A 133 8.78 -8.80 -12.40
CA ASN A 133 8.86 -10.16 -11.88
C ASN A 133 8.67 -10.23 -10.35
N ASN A 134 8.59 -9.09 -9.68
CA ASN A 134 8.31 -8.97 -8.25
C ASN A 134 7.07 -8.09 -7.99
N LYS A 135 6.01 -8.31 -8.75
CA LYS A 135 4.70 -7.63 -8.61
C LYS A 135 4.70 -6.12 -8.92
N GLY A 136 5.80 -5.58 -9.50
CA GLY A 136 5.85 -4.21 -9.98
C GLY A 136 5.06 -3.98 -11.28
N PRO A 137 5.08 -2.77 -11.83
CA PRO A 137 5.82 -1.60 -11.37
C PRO A 137 5.15 -0.87 -10.18
N LEU A 138 3.85 -1.00 -10.01
CA LEU A 138 3.06 -0.35 -8.98
C LEU A 138 2.24 -1.36 -8.18
N ILE A 139 2.13 -1.12 -6.87
CA ILE A 139 1.35 -1.95 -5.95
C ILE A 139 0.41 -1.06 -5.14
N LEU A 140 -0.88 -1.44 -5.07
CA LEU A 140 -1.85 -0.85 -4.15
C LEU A 140 -1.71 -1.48 -2.77
N LEU A 141 -1.39 -0.67 -1.78
CA LEU A 141 -1.22 -1.09 -0.39
C LEU A 141 -2.24 -0.40 0.52
N TRP A 142 -2.55 -1.09 1.63
CA TRP A 142 -3.46 -0.61 2.66
C TRP A 142 -2.76 -0.63 4.03
N PRO A 143 -1.91 0.35 4.34
CA PRO A 143 -1.12 0.34 5.58
C PRO A 143 -1.96 0.21 6.85
N ALA A 144 -3.14 0.87 6.90
CA ALA A 144 -4.06 0.75 8.02
C ALA A 144 -4.65 -0.67 8.20
N ARG A 145 -4.52 -1.55 7.19
CA ARG A 145 -5.02 -2.94 7.21
C ARG A 145 -3.90 -3.98 7.36
N ASP A 146 -2.66 -3.54 7.61
CA ASP A 146 -1.51 -4.45 7.70
C ASP A 146 -1.73 -5.56 8.75
N THR A 147 -2.26 -5.20 9.92
CA THR A 147 -2.56 -6.15 10.98
C THR A 147 -3.64 -7.17 10.59
N GLN A 148 -4.63 -6.76 9.80
CA GLN A 148 -5.68 -7.65 9.29
C GLN A 148 -5.13 -8.60 8.23
N ALA A 149 -4.21 -8.13 7.38
CA ALA A 149 -3.53 -8.95 6.39
C ALA A 149 -2.65 -10.01 7.05
N ALA A 150 -1.92 -9.64 8.11
CA ALA A 150 -1.10 -10.56 8.89
C ALA A 150 -1.94 -11.63 9.59
N GLN A 151 -3.20 -11.30 9.93
CA GLN A 151 -4.15 -12.23 10.56
C GLN A 151 -5.00 -13.01 9.54
N ASN A 152 -4.72 -12.92 8.22
CA ASN A 152 -5.54 -13.48 7.14
C ASN A 152 -7.00 -13.00 7.13
N GLN A 153 -7.30 -11.85 7.73
CA GLN A 153 -8.65 -11.30 7.85
C GLN A 153 -8.98 -10.25 6.79
N ALA A 154 -7.98 -9.67 6.14
CA ALA A 154 -8.21 -8.72 5.06
C ALA A 154 -8.47 -9.45 3.74
N PRO A 155 -9.52 -9.10 2.98
CA PRO A 155 -9.70 -9.68 1.66
C PRO A 155 -8.51 -9.29 0.78
N GLN A 156 -7.79 -10.29 0.29
CA GLN A 156 -6.64 -10.08 -0.62
C GLN A 156 -7.07 -9.38 -1.92
N SER A 157 -8.34 -9.49 -2.28
CA SER A 157 -8.94 -8.86 -3.47
C SER A 157 -8.86 -7.34 -3.51
N SER A 158 -8.66 -6.67 -2.36
CA SER A 158 -8.47 -5.21 -2.33
C SER A 158 -7.01 -4.78 -2.51
N TRP A 159 -6.07 -5.73 -2.48
CA TRP A 159 -4.65 -5.48 -2.71
C TRP A 159 -4.33 -5.83 -4.17
N THR A 160 -3.94 -4.85 -4.96
CA THR A 160 -3.64 -5.05 -6.39
C THR A 160 -2.17 -4.80 -6.64
N TRP A 161 -1.54 -5.68 -7.39
CA TRP A 161 -0.14 -5.56 -7.82
C TRP A 161 -0.05 -5.52 -9.34
N SER A 162 1.14 -5.19 -9.86
CA SER A 162 1.40 -5.06 -11.31
C SER A 162 0.38 -4.15 -11.99
N ILE A 163 0.02 -3.04 -11.33
CA ILE A 163 -1.02 -2.12 -11.82
C ILE A 163 -0.56 -1.49 -13.13
N SER A 164 -1.41 -1.59 -14.16
CA SER A 164 -1.24 -0.96 -15.48
C SER A 164 -2.23 0.18 -15.71
N ASP A 165 -3.40 0.15 -15.05
CA ASP A 165 -4.44 1.16 -15.25
C ASP A 165 -5.13 1.51 -13.92
N ILE A 166 -5.45 2.79 -13.77
CA ILE A 166 -6.26 3.33 -12.69
C ILE A 166 -7.35 4.18 -13.31
N SER A 167 -8.60 3.79 -13.14
CA SER A 167 -9.74 4.53 -13.67
C SER A 167 -10.71 4.94 -12.58
N VAL A 168 -11.30 6.14 -12.73
CA VAL A 168 -12.23 6.74 -11.75
C VAL A 168 -13.63 6.81 -12.34
N GLU A 169 -14.62 6.35 -11.55
CA GLU A 169 -16.05 6.41 -11.87
C GLU A 169 -16.83 7.30 -10.88
#